data_0069c8ba1882abc4c6fbd191541c9460
#
_entry.id   0069c8ba1882abc4c6fbd191541c9460
#
_cell.length_a   1.000
_cell.length_b   1.000
_cell.length_c   1.000
_cell.angle_alpha   90.00
_cell.angle_beta   90.00
_cell.angle_gamma   90.00
#
_symmetry.space_group_name_H-M   'P 1'
#
loop_
_entity.id
_entity.type
_entity.pdbx_description
1 polymer ?
#
loop_
_entity_poly.entity_id
_entity_poly.type
_entity_poly.pdbx_seq_one_letter_code
_entity_poly.pdbx_strand_id
1 'polypeptide(L)'
;MASRKEQKEALRRERLAREQQAAQAAARKRLIGIVVAAVLALGIVGALAAVLLAGGDDDEGGDGGAGAATIEYPDGGEIPAQQQADLAVAMRAAGCKDESIEVQAAGEHTSDPDEQIEYQSEPPSIGRHYQEWPEDDIYEEAPRTSHVVHTLEHGRILIWLRPDLPSEQLAQFKALYEEDPYHVIMLPRAELGEPFAVTAWVGQSTGHTLRCRDVNENTWDAIRAFKEKYRDKAPEFVP
;
A
#
# COMPACT_ATOMS: atom_id res chain seq x y z
N MET A 1 39.08 17.92 27.53
CA MET A 1 37.63 18.07 27.17
C MET A 1 37.55 18.81 25.86
N ALA A 2 36.91 18.25 24.83
CA ALA A 2 36.75 18.92 23.55
C ALA A 2 35.90 20.18 23.71
N SER A 3 36.26 21.26 23.01
CA SER A 3 35.54 22.54 23.10
C SER A 3 34.18 22.41 22.47
N ARG A 4 33.19 23.24 22.90
CA ARG A 4 31.85 23.29 22.27
C ARG A 4 31.91 23.50 20.76
N LYS A 5 32.93 24.17 20.25
CA LYS A 5 33.16 24.41 18.84
C LYS A 5 33.53 23.11 18.11
N GLU A 6 34.43 22.34 18.67
CA GLU A 6 34.88 21.04 18.12
C GLU A 6 33.74 20.03 18.10
N GLN A 7 32.87 20.01 19.13
CA GLN A 7 31.68 19.15 19.16
C GLN A 7 30.67 19.51 18.05
N LYS A 8 30.44 20.81 17.84
CA LYS A 8 29.55 21.26 16.74
C LYS A 8 30.10 20.92 15.36
N GLU A 9 31.41 21.07 15.18
CA GLU A 9 32.05 20.71 13.91
C GLU A 9 32.02 19.19 13.65
N ALA A 10 32.21 18.38 14.68
CA ALA A 10 32.11 16.92 14.59
C ALA A 10 30.68 16.48 14.19
N LEU A 11 29.63 17.02 14.84
CA LEU A 11 28.23 16.73 14.51
C LEU A 11 27.86 17.18 13.08
N ARG A 12 28.39 18.32 12.63
CA ARG A 12 28.16 18.78 11.26
C ARG A 12 28.81 17.87 10.22
N ARG A 13 30.04 17.41 10.48
CA ARG A 13 30.71 16.44 9.61
C ARG A 13 29.99 15.10 9.55
N GLU A 14 29.47 14.63 10.68
CA GLU A 14 28.72 13.40 10.75
C GLU A 14 27.41 13.49 9.94
N ARG A 15 26.67 14.60 10.05
CA ARG A 15 25.46 14.83 9.23
C ARG A 15 25.76 14.83 7.74
N LEU A 16 26.78 15.58 7.32
CA LEU A 16 27.20 15.63 5.92
C LEU A 16 27.63 14.25 5.39
N ALA A 17 28.31 13.45 6.21
CA ALA A 17 28.70 12.09 5.83
C ALA A 17 27.47 11.18 5.65
N ARG A 18 26.47 11.27 6.53
CA ARG A 18 25.21 10.51 6.42
C ARG A 18 24.42 10.93 5.17
N GLU A 19 24.30 12.23 4.90
CA GLU A 19 23.64 12.74 3.68
C GLU A 19 24.35 12.25 2.40
N GLN A 20 25.69 12.26 2.38
CA GLN A 20 26.46 11.72 1.25
C GLN A 20 26.26 10.22 1.07
N GLN A 21 26.23 9.46 2.16
CA GLN A 21 25.98 8.01 2.09
C GLN A 21 24.55 7.71 1.59
N ALA A 22 23.55 8.45 2.06
CA ALA A 22 22.18 8.31 1.60
C ALA A 22 22.05 8.65 0.10
N ALA A 23 22.68 9.74 -0.35
CA ALA A 23 22.68 10.12 -1.77
C ALA A 23 23.38 9.07 -2.66
N GLN A 24 24.49 8.48 -2.19
CA GLN A 24 25.18 7.40 -2.92
C GLN A 24 24.35 6.11 -2.96
N ALA A 25 23.65 5.77 -1.87
CA ALA A 25 22.76 4.62 -1.83
C ALA A 25 21.58 4.79 -2.81
N ALA A 26 20.97 5.97 -2.83
CA ALA A 26 19.91 6.30 -3.78
C ALA A 26 20.39 6.24 -5.25
N ALA A 27 21.59 6.76 -5.54
CA ALA A 27 22.17 6.68 -6.87
C ALA A 27 22.45 5.23 -7.32
N ARG A 28 22.93 4.38 -6.40
CA ARG A 28 23.14 2.95 -6.67
C ARG A 28 21.83 2.22 -6.93
N LYS A 29 20.77 2.48 -6.12
CA LYS A 29 19.43 1.90 -6.36
C LYS A 29 18.88 2.28 -7.75
N ARG A 30 19.01 3.54 -8.18
CA ARG A 30 18.62 4.00 -9.53
C ARG A 30 19.39 3.28 -10.65
N LEU A 31 20.71 3.12 -10.50
CA LEU A 31 21.53 2.41 -11.48
C LEU A 31 21.13 0.93 -11.57
N ILE A 32 20.88 0.26 -10.45
CA ILE A 32 20.42 -1.13 -10.42
C ILE A 32 19.06 -1.23 -11.11
N GLY A 33 18.10 -0.32 -10.82
CA GLY A 33 16.81 -0.28 -11.49
C GLY A 33 16.91 -0.14 -13.01
N ILE A 34 17.78 0.74 -13.51
CA ILE A 34 18.01 0.91 -14.96
C ILE A 34 18.60 -0.36 -15.58
N VAL A 35 19.55 -1.02 -14.92
CA VAL A 35 20.17 -2.26 -15.43
C VAL A 35 19.15 -3.39 -15.45
N VAL A 36 18.34 -3.54 -14.41
CA VAL A 36 17.27 -4.56 -14.35
C VAL A 36 16.24 -4.32 -15.46
N ALA A 37 15.79 -3.07 -15.64
CA ALA A 37 14.86 -2.72 -16.72
C ALA A 37 15.43 -3.02 -18.11
N ALA A 38 16.72 -2.75 -18.34
CA ALA A 38 17.38 -3.06 -19.60
C ALA A 38 17.49 -4.58 -19.86
N VAL A 39 17.78 -5.36 -18.83
CA VAL A 39 17.85 -6.83 -18.93
C VAL A 39 16.46 -7.43 -19.19
N LEU A 40 15.42 -6.93 -18.53
CA LEU A 40 14.04 -7.36 -18.77
C LEU A 40 13.56 -7.00 -20.16
N ALA A 41 13.85 -5.81 -20.68
CA ALA A 41 13.51 -5.41 -22.04
C ALA A 41 14.17 -6.31 -23.10
N LEU A 42 15.44 -6.70 -22.90
CA LEU A 42 16.14 -7.65 -23.77
C LEU A 42 15.57 -9.07 -23.67
N GLY A 43 15.13 -9.48 -22.49
CA GLY A 43 14.48 -10.79 -22.27
C GLY A 43 13.12 -10.89 -22.97
N ILE A 44 12.30 -9.82 -22.94
CA ILE A 44 11.00 -9.77 -23.61
C ILE A 44 11.15 -9.86 -25.14
N VAL A 45 12.13 -9.17 -25.72
CA VAL A 45 12.40 -9.24 -27.18
C VAL A 45 12.84 -10.65 -27.57
N GLY A 46 13.64 -11.33 -26.75
CA GLY A 46 14.05 -12.72 -26.98
C GLY A 46 12.87 -13.70 -26.87
N ALA A 47 11.97 -13.53 -25.91
CA ALA A 47 10.81 -14.38 -25.72
C ALA A 47 9.77 -14.21 -26.83
N LEU A 48 9.51 -12.99 -27.32
CA LEU A 48 8.61 -12.76 -28.47
C LEU A 48 9.13 -13.44 -29.76
N ALA A 49 10.44 -13.43 -29.98
CA ALA A 49 11.04 -14.11 -31.15
C ALA A 49 10.93 -15.65 -31.05
N ALA A 50 10.98 -16.21 -29.83
CA ALA A 50 10.83 -17.65 -29.59
C ALA A 50 9.37 -18.13 -29.77
N VAL A 51 8.38 -17.34 -29.34
CA VAL A 51 6.94 -17.68 -29.47
C VAL A 51 6.47 -17.63 -30.95
N LEU A 52 7.06 -16.79 -31.79
CA LEU A 52 6.73 -16.74 -33.22
C LEU A 52 7.34 -17.89 -34.05
N LEU A 53 8.28 -18.67 -33.47
CA LEU A 53 8.94 -19.80 -34.14
C LEU A 53 8.49 -21.18 -33.61
N ALA A 54 7.73 -21.24 -32.49
CA ALA A 54 7.22 -22.48 -31.91
C ALA A 54 5.69 -22.44 -31.89
N GLY A 55 5.05 -22.72 -33.01
CA GLY A 55 3.65 -23.09 -33.04
C GLY A 55 3.53 -24.57 -32.70
N GLY A 56 2.75 -24.90 -31.65
CA GLY A 56 2.44 -26.28 -31.26
C GLY A 56 1.62 -26.28 -29.99
N ASP A 57 0.37 -26.75 -30.14
CA ASP A 57 -0.57 -27.05 -29.06
C ASP A 57 0.03 -28.04 -28.07
N ASP A 58 -0.24 -27.86 -26.78
CA ASP A 58 -0.57 -28.94 -25.86
C ASP A 58 -1.08 -28.38 -24.52
N ASP A 59 -2.33 -28.76 -24.18
CA ASP A 59 -2.95 -28.65 -22.89
C ASP A 59 -2.17 -29.46 -21.83
N GLU A 60 -1.96 -28.89 -20.64
CA GLU A 60 -1.98 -29.61 -19.36
C GLU A 60 -2.00 -28.66 -18.16
N GLY A 61 -3.05 -28.77 -17.37
CA GLY A 61 -3.25 -28.64 -15.95
C GLY A 61 -2.26 -27.80 -15.11
N GLY A 62 -2.55 -26.53 -14.92
CA GLY A 62 -1.93 -25.71 -13.91
C GLY A 62 -2.98 -25.30 -12.88
N ASP A 63 -2.67 -25.64 -11.64
CA ASP A 63 -3.27 -25.22 -10.39
C ASP A 63 -3.81 -23.78 -10.46
N GLY A 64 -5.11 -23.62 -10.12
CA GLY A 64 -5.85 -22.36 -10.21
C GLY A 64 -5.40 -21.32 -9.18
N GLY A 65 -4.24 -20.73 -9.39
CA GLY A 65 -3.93 -19.42 -8.85
C GLY A 65 -4.73 -18.40 -9.63
N ALA A 66 -5.75 -17.78 -9.03
CA ALA A 66 -6.37 -16.58 -9.59
C ALA A 66 -5.24 -15.62 -9.97
N GLY A 67 -5.10 -15.32 -11.27
CA GLY A 67 -4.06 -14.43 -11.75
C GLY A 67 -4.06 -13.16 -10.90
N ALA A 68 -2.90 -12.79 -10.37
CA ALA A 68 -2.78 -11.63 -9.52
C ALA A 68 -3.41 -10.44 -10.24
N ALA A 69 -4.43 -9.84 -9.62
CA ALA A 69 -5.11 -8.69 -10.18
C ALA A 69 -4.14 -7.51 -10.21
N THR A 70 -3.90 -6.95 -11.38
CA THR A 70 -3.00 -5.81 -11.56
C THR A 70 -3.78 -4.54 -11.85
N ILE A 71 -3.28 -3.42 -11.32
CA ILE A 71 -3.80 -2.07 -11.58
C ILE A 71 -2.69 -1.22 -12.20
N GLU A 72 -2.98 -0.58 -13.31
CA GLU A 72 -2.18 0.54 -13.81
C GLU A 72 -2.77 1.83 -13.28
N TYR A 73 -1.95 2.67 -12.64
CA TYR A 73 -2.36 3.95 -12.04
C TYR A 73 -1.97 5.11 -12.95
N PRO A 74 -2.90 5.66 -13.76
CA PRO A 74 -2.60 6.78 -14.64
C PRO A 74 -2.26 8.05 -13.87
N ASP A 75 -1.44 8.91 -14.50
CA ASP A 75 -1.19 10.26 -14.01
C ASP A 75 -2.34 11.22 -14.34
N GLY A 76 -2.34 12.39 -13.70
CA GLY A 76 -3.22 13.51 -14.06
C GLY A 76 -4.63 13.43 -13.47
N GLY A 77 -4.86 12.61 -12.44
CA GLY A 77 -6.10 12.63 -11.69
C GLY A 77 -6.29 13.96 -10.95
N GLU A 78 -7.51 14.51 -10.99
CA GLU A 78 -7.88 15.69 -10.23
C GLU A 78 -8.96 15.32 -9.19
N ILE A 79 -8.77 15.74 -7.94
CA ILE A 79 -9.72 15.55 -6.85
C ILE A 79 -10.05 16.89 -6.20
N PRO A 80 -11.29 17.09 -5.69
CA PRO A 80 -11.65 18.32 -5.00
C PRO A 80 -10.77 18.58 -3.79
N ALA A 81 -10.48 19.87 -3.52
CA ALA A 81 -9.88 20.27 -2.26
C ALA A 81 -10.82 19.89 -1.09
N GLN A 82 -10.22 19.54 0.05
CA GLN A 82 -10.98 19.12 1.23
C GLN A 82 -12.00 20.18 1.67
N GLN A 83 -13.27 19.77 1.78
CA GLN A 83 -14.38 20.59 2.24
C GLN A 83 -14.86 20.17 3.63
N GLN A 84 -14.62 18.92 4.03
CA GLN A 84 -15.13 18.35 5.27
C GLN A 84 -14.04 17.49 5.98
N ALA A 85 -13.71 17.87 7.23
CA ALA A 85 -12.74 17.14 8.05
C ALA A 85 -13.41 16.24 9.12
N ASP A 86 -14.69 16.45 9.45
CA ASP A 86 -15.40 15.56 10.36
C ASP A 86 -15.75 14.25 9.66
N LEU A 87 -15.21 13.14 10.17
CA LEU A 87 -15.37 11.83 9.55
C LEU A 87 -16.84 11.41 9.43
N ALA A 88 -17.66 11.65 10.45
CA ALA A 88 -19.05 11.22 10.43
C ALA A 88 -19.89 12.01 9.41
N VAL A 89 -19.56 13.28 9.21
CA VAL A 89 -20.19 14.13 8.19
C VAL A 89 -19.72 13.74 6.80
N ALA A 90 -18.42 13.59 6.60
CA ALA A 90 -17.82 13.19 5.33
C ALA A 90 -18.32 11.82 4.85
N MET A 91 -18.37 10.82 5.76
CA MET A 91 -18.90 9.50 5.45
C MET A 91 -20.37 9.53 5.00
N ARG A 92 -21.21 10.31 5.69
CA ARG A 92 -22.62 10.45 5.28
C ARG A 92 -22.76 11.07 3.90
N ALA A 93 -21.99 12.11 3.59
CA ALA A 93 -21.99 12.76 2.30
C ALA A 93 -21.53 11.82 1.18
N ALA A 94 -20.50 11.01 1.44
CA ALA A 94 -19.94 10.04 0.50
C ALA A 94 -20.75 8.74 0.39
N GLY A 95 -21.75 8.49 1.25
CA GLY A 95 -22.47 7.21 1.29
C GLY A 95 -21.62 6.07 1.89
N CYS A 96 -20.63 6.40 2.69
CA CYS A 96 -19.72 5.45 3.32
C CYS A 96 -20.16 5.06 4.73
N LYS A 97 -19.55 3.97 5.24
CA LYS A 97 -19.67 3.47 6.60
C LYS A 97 -18.29 3.13 7.14
N ASP A 98 -18.09 3.36 8.42
CA ASP A 98 -16.93 2.85 9.18
C ASP A 98 -17.41 1.63 9.98
N GLU A 99 -16.95 0.44 9.59
CA GLU A 99 -17.24 -0.82 10.27
C GLU A 99 -16.03 -1.18 11.13
N SER A 100 -16.27 -1.62 12.37
CA SER A 100 -15.21 -2.04 13.27
C SER A 100 -15.38 -3.48 13.72
N ILE A 101 -14.26 -4.17 13.91
CA ILE A 101 -14.20 -5.53 14.47
C ILE A 101 -13.18 -5.56 15.61
N GLU A 102 -13.44 -6.46 16.57
CA GLU A 102 -12.50 -6.74 17.66
C GLU A 102 -11.87 -8.12 17.46
N VAL A 103 -10.54 -8.18 17.46
CA VAL A 103 -9.78 -9.43 17.31
C VAL A 103 -8.82 -9.56 18.48
N GLN A 104 -8.95 -10.64 19.25
CA GLN A 104 -8.04 -10.93 20.35
C GLN A 104 -6.74 -11.52 19.81
N ALA A 105 -5.61 -11.19 20.45
CA ALA A 105 -4.28 -11.68 20.05
C ALA A 105 -3.93 -11.38 18.57
N ALA A 106 -4.38 -10.25 18.06
CA ALA A 106 -4.22 -9.89 16.66
C ALA A 106 -2.76 -9.70 16.22
N GLY A 107 -1.88 -9.25 17.13
CA GLY A 107 -0.44 -9.03 16.90
C GLY A 107 0.40 -10.31 16.92
N GLU A 108 -0.19 -11.49 16.70
CA GLU A 108 0.59 -12.74 16.55
C GLU A 108 1.23 -12.82 15.17
N HIS A 109 2.55 -13.03 15.16
CA HIS A 109 3.31 -13.22 13.91
C HIS A 109 3.43 -14.69 13.52
N THR A 110 3.55 -14.94 12.22
CA THR A 110 4.04 -16.20 11.68
C THR A 110 5.40 -16.00 11.00
N SER A 111 6.23 -17.04 11.03
CA SER A 111 7.48 -17.09 10.26
C SER A 111 7.32 -17.83 8.93
N ASP A 112 6.15 -18.41 8.66
CA ASP A 112 5.84 -19.06 7.39
C ASP A 112 5.19 -18.04 6.44
N PRO A 113 5.89 -17.59 5.37
CA PRO A 113 5.36 -16.62 4.44
C PRO A 113 4.18 -17.15 3.61
N ASP A 114 3.99 -18.47 3.55
CA ASP A 114 2.94 -19.13 2.76
C ASP A 114 1.75 -19.59 3.62
N GLU A 115 1.76 -19.30 4.94
CA GLU A 115 0.65 -19.62 5.81
C GLU A 115 -0.64 -18.96 5.32
N GLN A 116 -1.68 -19.78 5.11
CA GLN A 116 -3.01 -19.28 4.75
C GLN A 116 -3.73 -18.82 6.01
N ILE A 117 -3.86 -17.52 6.18
CA ILE A 117 -4.50 -16.89 7.33
C ILE A 117 -5.93 -16.49 6.96
N GLU A 118 -6.91 -17.00 7.70
CA GLU A 118 -8.30 -16.58 7.57
C GLU A 118 -8.53 -15.31 8.41
N TYR A 119 -8.95 -14.24 7.77
CA TYR A 119 -9.27 -12.97 8.41
C TYR A 119 -10.76 -12.84 8.71
N GLN A 120 -11.10 -12.11 9.78
CA GLN A 120 -12.48 -11.89 10.19
C GLN A 120 -13.18 -10.79 9.39
N SER A 121 -12.45 -10.02 8.59
CA SER A 121 -12.98 -9.01 7.67
C SER A 121 -12.37 -9.13 6.29
N GLU A 122 -13.12 -8.73 5.28
CA GLU A 122 -12.69 -8.62 3.89
C GLU A 122 -12.95 -7.19 3.39
N PRO A 123 -11.92 -6.37 3.08
CA PRO A 123 -10.50 -6.70 3.25
C PRO A 123 -10.09 -6.75 4.73
N PRO A 124 -8.95 -7.39 5.05
CA PRO A 124 -8.49 -7.46 6.43
C PRO A 124 -8.11 -6.09 6.97
N SER A 125 -8.55 -5.81 8.20
CA SER A 125 -8.22 -4.59 8.93
C SER A 125 -7.39 -4.83 10.18
N ILE A 126 -7.18 -6.09 10.55
CA ILE A 126 -6.47 -6.54 11.75
C ILE A 126 -6.31 -8.06 11.71
N GLY A 127 -5.30 -8.61 12.37
CA GLY A 127 -5.18 -10.06 12.59
C GLY A 127 -3.73 -10.55 12.55
N ARG A 128 -3.57 -11.88 12.79
CA ARG A 128 -2.30 -12.56 12.66
C ARG A 128 -1.67 -12.30 11.29
N HIS A 129 -0.35 -12.13 11.24
CA HIS A 129 0.33 -11.74 10.01
C HIS A 129 1.78 -12.28 9.94
N TYR A 130 2.42 -12.13 8.77
CA TYR A 130 3.81 -12.52 8.58
C TYR A 130 4.75 -11.50 9.25
N GLN A 131 5.92 -11.96 9.70
CA GLN A 131 6.89 -11.15 10.44
C GLN A 131 7.58 -10.04 9.64
N GLU A 132 7.52 -10.06 8.30
CA GLU A 132 8.07 -9.03 7.43
C GLU A 132 6.94 -8.27 6.73
N TRP A 133 7.16 -7.02 6.42
CA TRP A 133 6.19 -6.12 5.80
C TRP A 133 6.77 -5.43 4.56
N PRO A 134 5.93 -5.05 3.59
CA PRO A 134 6.35 -4.28 2.42
C PRO A 134 6.57 -2.82 2.77
N GLU A 135 7.31 -2.11 1.93
CA GLU A 135 7.49 -0.65 2.00
C GLU A 135 6.15 0.07 1.74
N ASP A 136 6.04 1.32 2.23
CA ASP A 136 4.90 2.18 1.91
C ASP A 136 4.97 2.61 0.43
N ASP A 137 4.00 2.20 -0.39
CA ASP A 137 3.99 2.48 -1.83
C ASP A 137 2.59 2.28 -2.45
N ILE A 138 2.47 2.62 -3.74
CA ILE A 138 1.38 2.21 -4.62
C ILE A 138 1.81 0.92 -5.34
N TYR A 139 1.04 -0.14 -5.15
CA TYR A 139 1.33 -1.45 -5.74
C TYR A 139 0.43 -1.73 -6.94
N GLU A 140 1.02 -1.97 -8.10
CA GLU A 140 0.31 -2.43 -9.29
C GLU A 140 -0.19 -3.87 -9.12
N GLU A 141 0.58 -4.70 -8.40
CA GLU A 141 0.25 -6.06 -7.99
C GLU A 141 0.32 -6.15 -6.46
N ALA A 142 -0.73 -6.68 -5.83
CA ALA A 142 -0.78 -6.73 -4.37
C ALA A 142 0.30 -7.64 -3.79
N PRO A 143 1.08 -7.17 -2.81
CA PRO A 143 1.86 -8.07 -1.96
C PRO A 143 0.93 -9.08 -1.24
N ARG A 144 1.51 -10.17 -0.73
CA ARG A 144 0.75 -11.15 0.05
C ARG A 144 -0.02 -10.47 1.19
N THR A 145 -1.28 -10.85 1.36
CA THR A 145 -2.17 -10.22 2.35
C THR A 145 -1.59 -10.25 3.75
N SER A 146 -0.95 -11.35 4.18
CA SER A 146 -0.34 -11.47 5.49
C SER A 146 0.81 -10.48 5.73
N HIS A 147 1.56 -10.10 4.68
CA HIS A 147 2.62 -9.10 4.76
C HIS A 147 2.05 -7.68 4.89
N VAL A 148 0.97 -7.40 4.13
CA VAL A 148 0.34 -6.07 4.17
C VAL A 148 -0.38 -5.82 5.48
N VAL A 149 -1.00 -6.86 6.08
CA VAL A 149 -1.66 -6.74 7.40
C VAL A 149 -0.67 -6.34 8.49
N HIS A 150 0.60 -6.74 8.40
CA HIS A 150 1.64 -6.31 9.32
C HIS A 150 1.81 -4.77 9.32
N THR A 151 1.71 -4.13 8.15
CA THR A 151 1.82 -2.66 8.07
C THR A 151 0.72 -1.94 8.85
N LEU A 152 -0.48 -2.55 8.97
CA LEU A 152 -1.56 -2.01 9.79
C LEU A 152 -1.18 -1.96 11.28
N GLU A 153 -0.44 -2.98 11.80
CA GLU A 153 0.08 -2.98 13.17
C GLU A 153 1.05 -1.83 13.43
N HIS A 154 1.73 -1.36 12.38
CA HIS A 154 2.62 -0.19 12.43
C HIS A 154 1.93 1.14 12.11
N GLY A 155 0.59 1.16 12.11
CA GLY A 155 -0.19 2.39 11.97
C GLY A 155 -0.44 2.86 10.55
N ARG A 156 -0.10 2.06 9.52
CA ARG A 156 -0.39 2.38 8.13
C ARG A 156 -1.89 2.32 7.85
N ILE A 157 -2.29 3.07 6.84
CA ILE A 157 -3.63 3.02 6.24
C ILE A 157 -3.52 2.27 4.92
N LEU A 158 -4.34 1.23 4.71
CA LEU A 158 -4.39 0.52 3.45
C LEU A 158 -5.60 0.97 2.64
N ILE A 159 -5.37 1.36 1.39
CA ILE A 159 -6.42 1.68 0.41
C ILE A 159 -6.48 0.51 -0.58
N TRP A 160 -7.54 -0.27 -0.50
CA TRP A 160 -7.80 -1.42 -1.34
C TRP A 160 -8.68 -1.02 -2.50
N LEU A 161 -8.27 -1.32 -3.73
CA LEU A 161 -8.98 -0.92 -4.94
C LEU A 161 -9.36 -2.15 -5.76
N ARG A 162 -10.57 -2.15 -6.30
CA ARG A 162 -10.93 -3.13 -7.34
C ARG A 162 -10.16 -2.84 -8.62
N PRO A 163 -9.62 -3.87 -9.29
CA PRO A 163 -8.84 -3.70 -10.52
C PRO A 163 -9.66 -3.21 -11.73
N ASP A 164 -10.98 -3.38 -11.70
CA ASP A 164 -11.89 -2.98 -12.77
C ASP A 164 -12.46 -1.56 -12.64
N LEU A 165 -11.88 -0.76 -11.73
CA LEU A 165 -12.21 0.66 -11.64
C LEU A 165 -11.88 1.40 -12.95
N PRO A 166 -12.70 2.41 -13.35
CA PRO A 166 -12.36 3.28 -14.47
C PRO A 166 -11.01 3.96 -14.28
N SER A 167 -10.24 4.08 -15.37
CA SER A 167 -8.91 4.72 -15.37
C SER A 167 -8.91 6.13 -14.76
N GLU A 168 -9.99 6.90 -14.97
CA GLU A 168 -10.16 8.21 -14.35
C GLU A 168 -10.21 8.13 -12.82
N GLN A 169 -10.93 7.14 -12.26
CA GLN A 169 -11.00 6.94 -10.82
C GLN A 169 -9.66 6.45 -10.25
N LEU A 170 -8.96 5.56 -10.97
CA LEU A 170 -7.61 5.11 -10.58
C LEU A 170 -6.63 6.29 -10.55
N ALA A 171 -6.69 7.19 -11.53
CA ALA A 171 -5.89 8.43 -11.53
C ALA A 171 -6.23 9.34 -10.34
N GLN A 172 -7.51 9.43 -9.97
CA GLN A 172 -7.96 10.20 -8.80
C GLN A 172 -7.47 9.58 -7.48
N PHE A 173 -7.49 8.25 -7.34
CA PHE A 173 -6.90 7.58 -6.17
C PHE A 173 -5.40 7.80 -6.08
N LYS A 174 -4.68 7.78 -7.21
CA LYS A 174 -3.26 8.13 -7.25
C LYS A 174 -3.02 9.57 -6.79
N ALA A 175 -3.82 10.54 -7.27
CA ALA A 175 -3.74 11.92 -6.82
C ALA A 175 -3.99 12.06 -5.31
N LEU A 176 -4.95 11.32 -4.75
CA LEU A 176 -5.20 11.27 -3.30
C LEU A 176 -4.00 10.73 -2.51
N TYR A 177 -3.33 9.69 -3.02
CA TYR A 177 -2.12 9.15 -2.42
C TYR A 177 -0.98 10.18 -2.46
N GLU A 178 -0.77 10.83 -3.61
CA GLU A 178 0.29 11.82 -3.81
C GLU A 178 0.13 13.09 -2.96
N GLU A 179 -1.09 13.44 -2.52
CA GLU A 179 -1.32 14.54 -1.58
C GLU A 179 -0.62 14.30 -0.23
N ASP A 180 -0.64 13.05 0.27
CA ASP A 180 -0.12 12.70 1.58
C ASP A 180 0.16 11.19 1.64
N PRO A 181 1.33 10.75 1.12
CA PRO A 181 1.69 9.34 1.03
C PRO A 181 2.21 8.75 2.35
N TYR A 182 2.43 9.58 3.38
CA TYR A 182 2.98 9.15 4.66
C TYR A 182 2.11 8.06 5.30
N HIS A 183 2.70 6.89 5.58
CA HIS A 183 2.06 5.73 6.17
C HIS A 183 0.75 5.32 5.44
N VAL A 184 0.80 5.33 4.13
CA VAL A 184 -0.30 4.88 3.26
C VAL A 184 0.22 3.86 2.27
N ILE A 185 -0.50 2.78 2.10
CA ILE A 185 -0.27 1.78 1.06
C ILE A 185 -1.53 1.67 0.22
N MET A 186 -1.38 1.66 -1.11
CA MET A 186 -2.49 1.47 -2.04
C MET A 186 -2.23 0.25 -2.92
N LEU A 187 -3.24 -0.63 -3.05
CA LEU A 187 -3.05 -1.94 -3.66
C LEU A 187 -4.35 -2.50 -4.25
N PRO A 188 -4.26 -3.39 -5.27
CA PRO A 188 -5.42 -4.07 -5.83
C PRO A 188 -5.99 -5.14 -4.90
N ARG A 189 -7.33 -5.33 -4.98
CA ARG A 189 -8.06 -6.41 -4.34
C ARG A 189 -9.29 -6.80 -5.17
N ALA A 190 -9.22 -7.92 -5.87
CA ALA A 190 -10.28 -8.34 -6.79
C ALA A 190 -11.57 -8.78 -6.08
N GLU A 191 -11.44 -9.28 -4.85
CA GLU A 191 -12.55 -9.87 -4.08
C GLU A 191 -13.45 -8.82 -3.40
N LEU A 192 -13.12 -7.52 -3.52
CA LEU A 192 -13.94 -6.45 -2.93
C LEU A 192 -15.37 -6.45 -3.47
N GLY A 193 -16.34 -6.41 -2.58
CA GLY A 193 -17.76 -6.23 -2.94
C GLY A 193 -18.11 -4.79 -3.35
N GLU A 194 -17.30 -3.81 -2.96
CA GLU A 194 -17.38 -2.38 -3.27
C GLU A 194 -16.22 -1.92 -4.18
N PRO A 195 -16.29 -0.74 -4.79
CA PRO A 195 -15.21 -0.20 -5.63
C PRO A 195 -13.87 -0.10 -4.92
N PHE A 196 -13.91 0.27 -3.64
CA PHE A 196 -12.73 0.39 -2.78
C PHE A 196 -13.10 0.23 -1.32
N ALA A 197 -12.11 -0.07 -0.50
CA ALA A 197 -12.21 -0.02 0.96
C ALA A 197 -10.93 0.59 1.54
N VAL A 198 -11.03 1.16 2.76
CA VAL A 198 -9.85 1.66 3.47
C VAL A 198 -9.80 1.03 4.84
N THR A 199 -8.66 0.46 5.22
CA THR A 199 -8.51 -0.23 6.51
C THR A 199 -7.46 0.42 7.39
N ALA A 200 -7.67 0.31 8.70
CA ALA A 200 -6.78 0.75 9.76
C ALA A 200 -6.87 -0.19 10.97
N TRP A 201 -5.76 -0.33 11.66
CA TRP A 201 -5.70 -0.99 12.96
C TRP A 201 -5.56 0.06 14.04
N VAL A 202 -6.37 -0.03 15.10
CA VAL A 202 -6.41 0.96 16.20
C VAL A 202 -6.26 0.26 17.55
N GLY A 203 -5.33 0.75 18.36
CA GLY A 203 -5.04 0.15 19.67
C GLY A 203 -4.63 -1.31 19.55
N GLN A 204 -4.94 -2.12 20.54
CA GLN A 204 -4.46 -3.51 20.60
C GLN A 204 -5.32 -4.49 19.80
N SER A 205 -6.61 -4.21 19.58
CA SER A 205 -7.56 -5.23 19.14
C SER A 205 -8.62 -4.77 18.15
N THR A 206 -8.63 -3.50 17.73
CA THR A 206 -9.72 -2.95 16.91
C THR A 206 -9.28 -2.72 15.48
N GLY A 207 -9.90 -3.43 14.53
CA GLY A 207 -9.79 -3.14 13.11
C GLY A 207 -10.93 -2.25 12.63
N HIS A 208 -10.63 -1.25 11.81
CA HIS A 208 -11.59 -0.36 11.17
C HIS A 208 -11.58 -0.55 9.66
N THR A 209 -12.75 -0.53 9.03
CA THR A 209 -12.91 -0.59 7.57
C THR A 209 -13.90 0.46 7.11
N LEU A 210 -13.40 1.46 6.37
CA LEU A 210 -14.26 2.39 5.63
C LEU A 210 -14.74 1.71 4.36
N ARG A 211 -16.06 1.57 4.21
CA ARG A 211 -16.72 1.00 3.04
C ARG A 211 -17.61 2.03 2.38
N CYS A 212 -17.46 2.18 1.07
CA CYS A 212 -18.23 3.14 0.28
C CYS A 212 -18.90 2.41 -0.89
N ARG A 213 -20.15 2.72 -1.17
CA ARG A 213 -20.92 2.06 -2.23
C ARG A 213 -20.44 2.40 -3.65
N ASP A 214 -19.92 3.62 -3.80
CA ASP A 214 -19.46 4.16 -5.07
C ASP A 214 -18.31 5.16 -4.83
N VAL A 215 -17.69 5.61 -5.91
CA VAL A 215 -16.73 6.72 -5.91
C VAL A 215 -17.46 7.97 -6.39
N ASN A 216 -17.56 8.99 -5.55
CA ASN A 216 -18.19 10.27 -5.84
C ASN A 216 -17.34 11.44 -5.31
N GLU A 217 -17.78 12.67 -5.53
CA GLU A 217 -17.03 13.88 -5.16
C GLU A 217 -16.71 13.99 -3.65
N ASN A 218 -17.53 13.39 -2.78
CA ASN A 218 -17.35 13.42 -1.34
C ASN A 218 -16.48 12.26 -0.81
N THR A 219 -16.13 11.29 -1.64
CA THR A 219 -15.31 10.13 -1.30
C THR A 219 -13.95 10.56 -0.74
N TRP A 220 -13.36 11.57 -1.35
CA TRP A 220 -12.02 12.05 -1.02
C TRP A 220 -11.95 12.61 0.40
N ASP A 221 -12.97 13.35 0.82
CA ASP A 221 -13.06 13.87 2.18
C ASP A 221 -13.27 12.76 3.21
N ALA A 222 -14.05 11.74 2.87
CA ALA A 222 -14.24 10.58 3.75
C ALA A 222 -12.93 9.82 3.97
N ILE A 223 -12.12 9.62 2.91
CA ILE A 223 -10.82 8.94 3.03
C ILE A 223 -9.82 9.82 3.79
N ARG A 224 -9.72 11.11 3.50
CA ARG A 224 -8.84 12.06 4.22
C ARG A 224 -9.17 12.08 5.71
N ALA A 225 -10.46 12.18 6.06
CA ALA A 225 -10.91 12.20 7.46
C ALA A 225 -10.68 10.85 8.17
N PHE A 226 -10.79 9.73 7.45
CA PHE A 226 -10.46 8.40 7.98
C PHE A 226 -8.95 8.27 8.24
N LYS A 227 -8.10 8.68 7.29
CA LYS A 227 -6.63 8.74 7.47
C LYS A 227 -6.27 9.57 8.69
N GLU A 228 -6.79 10.79 8.78
CA GLU A 228 -6.49 11.71 9.90
C GLU A 228 -6.89 11.12 11.26
N LYS A 229 -8.00 10.40 11.32
CA LYS A 229 -8.52 9.82 12.56
C LYS A 229 -7.73 8.60 13.01
N TYR A 230 -7.33 7.71 12.10
CA TYR A 230 -6.87 6.37 12.44
C TYR A 230 -5.40 6.09 12.14
N ARG A 231 -4.73 6.86 11.30
CA ARG A 231 -3.30 6.71 11.03
C ARG A 231 -2.49 6.88 12.31
N ASP A 232 -1.47 6.05 12.51
CA ASP A 232 -0.58 6.05 13.67
C ASP A 232 -1.31 5.78 15.02
N LYS A 233 -2.44 5.08 14.99
CA LYS A 233 -3.20 4.69 16.19
C LYS A 233 -3.07 3.20 16.52
N ALA A 234 -2.28 2.46 15.80
CA ALA A 234 -2.02 1.05 15.99
C ALA A 234 -1.13 0.76 17.21
N PRO A 235 -0.97 -0.53 17.62
CA PRO A 235 -0.23 -0.87 18.82
C PRO A 235 1.27 -0.56 18.73
N GLU A 236 1.84 -0.61 17.53
CA GLU A 236 3.25 -0.36 17.28
C GLU A 236 3.45 0.86 16.40
N PHE A 237 4.33 1.75 16.82
CA PHE A 237 4.74 2.88 15.99
C PHE A 237 6.13 2.61 15.42
N VAL A 238 6.17 2.33 14.12
CA VAL A 238 7.40 2.19 13.34
C VAL A 238 7.43 3.29 12.27
N PRO A 239 8.35 4.28 12.42
CA PRO A 239 8.43 5.43 11.51
C PRO A 239 8.91 5.04 10.10
#